data_85c88fbd4b840fd652370bbfb7aa7267
#
_entry.id   85c88fbd4b840fd652370bbfb7aa7267
#
_cell.length_a   1.000
_cell.length_b   1.000
_cell.length_c   1.000
_cell.angle_alpha   90.00
_cell.angle_beta   90.00
_cell.angle_gamma   90.00
#
_symmetry.space_group_name_H-M   'P 1'
#
loop_
_entity.id
_entity.type
_entity.pdbx_description
1 polymer ?
#
loop_
_entity_poly.entity_id
_entity_poly.type
_entity_poly.pdbx_seq_one_letter_code
_entity_poly.pdbx_strand_id
1 'polypeptide(L)'
;MSDVATRLTVVPANEASFEDLQTVFGTRGSAAYCQCQRYKLRPREAFAKFPVEERAHRLRTQTECGHPKSKTTSGLVAYLDGEPVGWCAVEPRTAYPGLIRNSPVPWKGRTEDKTDDSVWAVTCVFARAGSRRRGIGYALARAAVDFARERGARALEAYPLLTKPGDDITWGELNVGTRSMFEAAGLAQVSHPTKRRVVMRIDF
;
A
#
# COMPACT_ATOMS: atom_id res chain seq x y z
N MET A 1 -16.22 -34.74 4.65
CA MET A 1 -15.67 -33.48 5.18
C MET A 1 -15.56 -32.55 3.99
N SER A 2 -16.48 -31.59 3.87
CA SER A 2 -16.46 -30.63 2.75
C SER A 2 -15.25 -29.71 2.92
N ASP A 3 -14.39 -29.74 1.95
CA ASP A 3 -13.25 -28.81 1.80
C ASP A 3 -13.84 -27.40 1.65
N VAL A 4 -13.89 -26.63 2.74
CA VAL A 4 -14.32 -25.23 2.69
C VAL A 4 -13.19 -24.49 2.02
N ALA A 5 -13.35 -24.16 0.73
CA ALA A 5 -12.38 -23.41 -0.02
C ALA A 5 -12.08 -22.08 0.70
N THR A 6 -10.84 -21.90 1.13
CA THR A 6 -10.34 -20.68 1.78
C THR A 6 -10.67 -19.45 0.93
N ARG A 7 -11.49 -18.54 1.43
CA ARG A 7 -11.98 -17.37 0.69
C ARG A 7 -11.18 -16.13 1.02
N LEU A 8 -10.38 -15.68 0.06
CA LEU A 8 -9.66 -14.40 0.12
C LEU A 8 -10.49 -13.33 -0.62
N THR A 9 -10.85 -12.25 0.09
CA THR A 9 -11.56 -11.09 -0.46
C THR A 9 -10.78 -9.82 -0.17
N VAL A 10 -10.95 -8.80 -1.03
CA VAL A 10 -10.34 -7.47 -0.85
C VAL A 10 -11.43 -6.43 -1.02
N VAL A 11 -11.52 -5.49 -0.10
CA VAL A 11 -12.49 -4.40 -0.12
C VAL A 11 -11.81 -3.04 0.05
N PRO A 12 -12.43 -1.94 -0.42
CA PRO A 12 -12.00 -0.59 -0.08
C PRO A 12 -11.99 -0.36 1.44
N ALA A 13 -11.02 0.40 1.94
CA ALA A 13 -10.83 0.54 3.38
C ALA A 13 -11.97 1.27 4.12
N ASN A 14 -12.78 2.06 3.41
CA ASN A 14 -14.00 2.66 3.97
C ASN A 14 -15.10 1.63 4.28
N GLU A 15 -15.05 0.45 3.67
CA GLU A 15 -15.98 -0.66 3.95
C GLU A 15 -15.53 -1.52 5.16
N ALA A 16 -14.26 -1.41 5.56
CA ALA A 16 -13.72 -2.07 6.73
C ALA A 16 -13.99 -1.26 8.01
N SER A 17 -14.02 -1.91 9.17
CA SER A 17 -14.05 -1.22 10.47
C SER A 17 -12.65 -0.69 10.85
N PHE A 18 -12.59 0.25 11.81
CA PHE A 18 -11.30 0.70 12.35
C PHE A 18 -10.61 -0.41 13.15
N GLU A 19 -11.38 -1.25 13.81
CA GLU A 19 -10.93 -2.42 14.55
C GLU A 19 -10.25 -3.42 13.63
N ASP A 20 -10.80 -3.66 12.44
CA ASP A 20 -10.19 -4.52 11.42
C ASP A 20 -8.85 -3.95 10.94
N LEU A 21 -8.80 -2.64 10.67
CA LEU A 21 -7.55 -1.97 10.32
C LEU A 21 -6.50 -2.14 11.43
N GLN A 22 -6.84 -1.88 12.69
CA GLN A 22 -5.91 -2.05 13.80
C GLN A 22 -5.50 -3.51 13.99
N THR A 23 -6.38 -4.46 13.71
CA THR A 23 -6.06 -5.89 13.70
C THR A 23 -5.01 -6.24 12.65
N VAL A 24 -5.11 -5.66 11.44
CA VAL A 24 -4.11 -5.84 10.36
C VAL A 24 -2.79 -5.19 10.72
N PHE A 25 -2.80 -3.96 11.24
CA PHE A 25 -1.59 -3.24 11.65
C PHE A 25 -0.91 -3.86 12.86
N GLY A 26 -1.69 -4.47 13.76
CA GLY A 26 -1.22 -5.13 14.96
C GLY A 26 -0.72 -4.16 16.03
N THR A 27 -0.15 -4.70 17.09
CA THR A 27 0.34 -3.94 18.26
C THR A 27 1.86 -3.81 18.32
N ARG A 28 2.59 -4.46 17.40
CA ARG A 28 4.07 -4.51 17.39
C ARG A 28 4.62 -4.41 15.96
N GLY A 29 5.86 -3.96 15.87
CA GLY A 29 6.60 -3.90 14.61
C GLY A 29 6.32 -2.66 13.76
N SER A 30 6.91 -2.62 12.57
CA SER A 30 6.93 -1.43 11.71
C SER A 30 5.54 -0.97 11.26
N ALA A 31 4.61 -1.87 11.00
CA ALA A 31 3.25 -1.53 10.60
C ALA A 31 2.49 -0.82 11.73
N ALA A 32 2.47 -1.42 12.93
CA ALA A 32 1.84 -0.84 14.12
C ALA A 32 2.40 0.56 14.43
N TYR A 33 3.72 0.72 14.34
CA TYR A 33 4.37 2.01 14.57
C TYR A 33 4.10 3.03 13.46
N CYS A 34 4.07 2.61 12.19
CA CYS A 34 3.95 3.51 11.04
C CYS A 34 2.51 4.00 10.82
N GLN A 35 1.51 3.16 11.00
CA GLN A 35 0.10 3.45 10.67
C GLN A 35 -0.03 4.08 9.26
N CYS A 36 0.82 3.64 8.31
CA CYS A 36 0.92 4.13 6.93
C CYS A 36 1.16 5.64 6.75
N GLN A 37 1.66 6.34 7.77
CA GLN A 37 1.80 7.80 7.76
C GLN A 37 3.15 8.29 7.21
N ARG A 38 4.13 7.41 6.91
CA ARG A 38 5.48 7.84 6.47
C ARG A 38 5.46 8.77 5.25
N TYR A 39 4.64 8.47 4.25
CA TYR A 39 4.54 9.29 3.03
C TYR A 39 3.42 10.35 3.10
N LYS A 40 2.62 10.36 4.16
CA LYS A 40 1.54 11.33 4.39
C LYS A 40 1.98 12.59 5.15
N LEU A 41 3.24 12.66 5.59
CA LEU A 41 3.77 13.80 6.32
C LEU A 41 3.73 15.07 5.47
N ARG A 42 3.19 16.13 6.05
CA ARG A 42 3.14 17.48 5.49
C ARG A 42 4.51 18.16 5.60
N PRO A 43 4.74 19.30 4.89
CA PRO A 43 5.91 20.14 5.11
C PRO A 43 6.08 20.48 6.59
N ARG A 44 7.33 20.43 7.09
CA ARG A 44 7.71 20.70 8.50
C ARG A 44 7.26 19.65 9.52
N GLU A 45 6.54 18.61 9.12
CA GLU A 45 6.24 17.50 10.01
C GLU A 45 7.40 16.49 10.01
N ALA A 46 7.76 16.02 11.22
CA ALA A 46 8.77 14.96 11.42
C ALA A 46 8.08 13.73 11.99
N PHE A 47 8.32 12.57 11.38
CA PHE A 47 7.68 11.31 11.75
C PHE A 47 7.80 10.97 13.25
N ALA A 48 8.99 11.22 13.83
CA ALA A 48 9.24 10.95 15.25
C ALA A 48 8.45 11.85 16.23
N LYS A 49 7.91 12.99 15.74
CA LYS A 49 7.15 13.94 16.58
C LYS A 49 5.67 13.58 16.70
N PHE A 50 5.19 12.60 15.94
CA PHE A 50 3.79 12.17 16.01
C PHE A 50 3.68 10.88 16.81
N PRO A 51 2.91 10.86 17.90
CA PRO A 51 2.57 9.62 18.62
C PRO A 51 1.88 8.60 17.71
N VAL A 52 1.93 7.32 18.06
CA VAL A 52 1.28 6.25 17.29
C VAL A 52 -0.23 6.46 17.22
N GLU A 53 -0.82 6.93 18.31
CA GLU A 53 -2.25 7.23 18.43
C GLU A 53 -2.70 8.30 17.44
N GLU A 54 -1.91 9.35 17.27
CA GLU A 54 -2.16 10.40 16.28
C GLU A 54 -2.06 9.85 14.86
N ARG A 55 -1.07 8.97 14.58
CA ARG A 55 -0.96 8.31 13.28
C ARG A 55 -2.14 7.39 12.99
N ALA A 56 -2.60 6.65 14.00
CA ALA A 56 -3.78 5.79 13.88
C ALA A 56 -5.06 6.62 13.64
N HIS A 57 -5.20 7.75 14.34
CA HIS A 57 -6.29 8.69 14.11
C HIS A 57 -6.29 9.24 12.68
N ARG A 58 -5.13 9.65 12.16
CA ARG A 58 -4.98 10.10 10.76
C ARG A 58 -5.33 8.99 9.76
N LEU A 59 -4.89 7.75 10.01
CA LEU A 59 -5.26 6.61 9.17
C LEU A 59 -6.78 6.42 9.16
N ARG A 60 -7.43 6.45 10.33
CA ARG A 60 -8.89 6.35 10.45
C ARG A 60 -9.61 7.40 9.60
N THR A 61 -9.20 8.66 9.71
CA THR A 61 -9.78 9.77 8.95
C THR A 61 -9.54 9.62 7.44
N GLN A 62 -8.32 9.25 7.03
CA GLN A 62 -7.95 9.13 5.62
C GLN A 62 -8.63 7.94 4.93
N THR A 63 -8.86 6.86 5.65
CA THR A 63 -9.52 5.67 5.11
C THR A 63 -11.03 5.78 5.07
N GLU A 64 -11.63 6.72 5.83
CA GLU A 64 -13.09 6.79 6.00
C GLU A 64 -13.68 5.46 6.48
N CYS A 65 -12.90 4.67 7.25
CA CYS A 65 -13.30 3.34 7.68
C CYS A 65 -14.59 3.38 8.52
N GLY A 66 -15.47 2.39 8.30
CA GLY A 66 -16.83 2.36 8.85
C GLY A 66 -17.85 3.21 8.09
N HIS A 67 -17.45 3.82 6.96
CA HIS A 67 -18.33 4.63 6.12
C HIS A 67 -18.45 4.08 4.69
N PRO A 68 -19.11 2.93 4.46
CA PRO A 68 -19.11 2.23 3.16
C PRO A 68 -19.72 3.05 2.01
N LYS A 69 -20.47 4.11 2.32
CA LYS A 69 -21.01 5.05 1.32
C LYS A 69 -20.03 6.16 0.93
N SER A 70 -18.90 6.28 1.60
CA SER A 70 -17.88 7.28 1.24
C SER A 70 -17.32 6.97 -0.15
N LYS A 71 -17.14 8.03 -0.96
CA LYS A 71 -16.50 7.94 -2.28
C LYS A 71 -14.98 8.02 -2.20
N THR A 72 -14.45 8.38 -1.04
CA THR A 72 -13.01 8.54 -0.80
C THR A 72 -12.52 7.51 0.20
N THR A 73 -11.35 6.96 -0.03
CA THR A 73 -10.62 6.09 0.90
C THR A 73 -9.16 6.01 0.47
N SER A 74 -8.27 5.70 1.40
CA SER A 74 -6.83 5.69 1.16
C SER A 74 -6.23 4.29 1.04
N GLY A 75 -7.01 3.29 0.71
CA GLY A 75 -6.46 1.95 0.53
C GLY A 75 -7.46 0.82 0.54
N LEU A 76 -6.93 -0.40 0.64
CA LEU A 76 -7.66 -1.66 0.55
C LEU A 76 -7.33 -2.55 1.74
N VAL A 77 -8.33 -3.32 2.20
CA VAL A 77 -8.20 -4.33 3.26
C VAL A 77 -8.48 -5.72 2.68
N ALA A 78 -7.61 -6.68 2.96
CA ALA A 78 -7.81 -8.07 2.59
C ALA A 78 -8.36 -8.87 3.78
N TYR A 79 -9.34 -9.71 3.50
CA TYR A 79 -9.94 -10.66 4.44
C TYR A 79 -9.71 -12.10 3.96
N LEU A 80 -9.38 -12.98 4.89
CA LEU A 80 -9.26 -14.41 4.66
C LEU A 80 -10.25 -15.12 5.58
N ASP A 81 -11.27 -15.76 5.00
CA ASP A 81 -12.36 -16.39 5.74
C ASP A 81 -13.06 -15.46 6.76
N GLY A 82 -13.19 -14.17 6.38
CA GLY A 82 -13.77 -13.13 7.23
C GLY A 82 -12.81 -12.44 8.19
N GLU A 83 -11.57 -12.95 8.37
CA GLU A 83 -10.56 -12.35 9.22
C GLU A 83 -9.75 -11.29 8.47
N PRO A 84 -9.52 -10.09 9.02
CA PRO A 84 -8.71 -9.05 8.39
C PRO A 84 -7.23 -9.43 8.44
N VAL A 85 -6.59 -9.56 7.25
CA VAL A 85 -5.25 -10.14 7.13
C VAL A 85 -4.27 -9.31 6.33
N GLY A 86 -4.69 -8.24 5.65
CA GLY A 86 -3.77 -7.48 4.82
C GLY A 86 -4.23 -6.05 4.54
N TRP A 87 -3.25 -5.22 4.19
CA TRP A 87 -3.41 -3.80 3.88
C TRP A 87 -2.66 -3.43 2.60
N CYS A 88 -3.26 -2.54 1.79
CA CYS A 88 -2.60 -1.88 0.68
C CYS A 88 -2.96 -0.39 0.68
N ALA A 89 -1.96 0.49 0.77
CA ALA A 89 -2.15 1.93 0.59
C ALA A 89 -2.10 2.26 -0.90
N VAL A 90 -3.18 2.75 -1.46
CA VAL A 90 -3.32 3.12 -2.87
C VAL A 90 -4.19 4.35 -3.04
N GLU A 91 -3.61 5.42 -3.62
CA GLU A 91 -4.24 6.72 -3.85
C GLU A 91 -3.54 7.46 -5.00
N PRO A 92 -4.07 8.61 -5.47
CA PRO A 92 -3.31 9.53 -6.30
C PRO A 92 -1.93 9.84 -5.71
N ARG A 93 -0.86 9.89 -6.51
CA ARG A 93 0.51 10.22 -6.04
C ARG A 93 0.57 11.50 -5.23
N THR A 94 -0.27 12.48 -5.58
CA THR A 94 -0.38 13.78 -4.91
C THR A 94 -0.87 13.69 -3.46
N ALA A 95 -1.56 12.60 -3.09
CA ALA A 95 -1.97 12.33 -1.72
C ALA A 95 -0.81 11.93 -0.78
N TYR A 96 0.40 11.77 -1.34
CA TYR A 96 1.61 11.39 -0.59
C TYR A 96 2.69 12.49 -0.63
N PRO A 97 2.54 13.60 0.13
CA PRO A 97 3.51 14.71 0.12
C PRO A 97 4.94 14.28 0.45
N GLY A 98 5.11 13.28 1.32
CA GLY A 98 6.41 12.72 1.68
C GLY A 98 7.05 11.91 0.55
N LEU A 99 6.26 11.25 -0.29
CA LEU A 99 6.74 10.57 -1.50
C LEU A 99 7.29 11.58 -2.51
N ILE A 100 6.55 12.67 -2.72
CA ILE A 100 6.90 13.72 -3.68
C ILE A 100 8.18 14.44 -3.28
N ARG A 101 8.33 14.79 -1.98
CA ARG A 101 9.43 15.62 -1.51
C ARG A 101 10.68 14.85 -1.11
N ASN A 102 10.50 13.68 -0.48
CA ASN A 102 11.57 13.02 0.25
C ASN A 102 12.05 11.72 -0.40
N SER A 103 11.31 11.18 -1.37
CA SER A 103 11.70 9.94 -2.04
C SER A 103 12.26 10.24 -3.44
N PRO A 104 13.53 9.88 -3.73
CA PRO A 104 14.06 10.00 -5.08
C PRO A 104 13.54 8.91 -6.03
N VAL A 105 13.03 7.80 -5.48
CA VAL A 105 12.71 6.59 -6.26
C VAL A 105 11.72 6.82 -7.40
N PRO A 106 10.58 7.52 -7.21
CA PRO A 106 9.64 7.73 -8.30
C PRO A 106 10.16 8.62 -9.43
N TRP A 107 11.18 9.45 -9.15
CA TRP A 107 11.56 10.60 -10.00
C TRP A 107 12.90 10.47 -10.70
N LYS A 108 13.85 9.73 -10.10
CA LYS A 108 15.23 9.68 -10.60
C LYS A 108 15.29 9.15 -12.04
N GLY A 109 15.80 9.99 -12.96
CA GLY A 109 15.92 9.65 -14.39
C GLY A 109 14.59 9.63 -15.14
N ARG A 110 13.55 10.30 -14.62
CA ARG A 110 12.21 10.38 -15.22
C ARG A 110 11.74 11.83 -15.30
N THR A 111 10.98 12.16 -16.34
CA THR A 111 10.35 13.48 -16.57
C THR A 111 8.87 13.46 -16.17
N GLU A 112 8.58 13.06 -14.95
CA GLU A 112 7.19 12.93 -14.46
C GLU A 112 6.72 14.23 -13.82
N ASP A 113 5.49 14.63 -14.13
CA ASP A 113 4.82 15.72 -13.41
C ASP A 113 4.42 15.23 -12.00
N LYS A 114 5.01 15.86 -10.98
CA LYS A 114 4.76 15.54 -9.58
C LYS A 114 3.39 15.96 -9.08
N THR A 115 2.70 16.82 -9.83
CA THR A 115 1.37 17.36 -9.49
C THR A 115 0.24 16.62 -10.21
N ASP A 116 0.57 15.66 -11.09
CA ASP A 116 -0.41 14.86 -11.81
C ASP A 116 -1.13 13.88 -10.87
N ASP A 117 -2.36 14.19 -10.53
CA ASP A 117 -3.24 13.40 -9.64
C ASP A 117 -3.91 12.21 -10.36
N SER A 118 -3.86 12.18 -11.69
CA SER A 118 -4.35 11.05 -12.49
C SER A 118 -3.43 9.82 -12.41
N VAL A 119 -2.18 9.97 -11.93
CA VAL A 119 -1.28 8.87 -11.67
C VAL A 119 -1.38 8.46 -10.19
N TRP A 120 -1.79 7.24 -9.97
CA TRP A 120 -1.93 6.67 -8.64
C TRP A 120 -0.68 5.90 -8.20
N ALA A 121 -0.54 5.65 -6.91
CA ALA A 121 0.62 4.95 -6.35
C ALA A 121 0.23 3.96 -5.27
N VAL A 122 0.79 2.74 -5.33
CA VAL A 122 0.87 1.83 -4.19
C VAL A 122 2.14 2.17 -3.42
N THR A 123 1.98 2.63 -2.19
CA THR A 123 3.11 3.03 -1.33
C THR A 123 3.40 2.06 -0.20
N CYS A 124 2.44 1.22 0.14
CA CYS A 124 2.56 0.21 1.19
C CYS A 124 1.66 -0.98 0.87
N VAL A 125 2.17 -2.20 1.03
CA VAL A 125 1.39 -3.44 0.93
C VAL A 125 1.99 -4.50 1.83
N PHE A 126 1.18 -5.07 2.72
CA PHE A 126 1.64 -6.14 3.61
C PHE A 126 0.51 -7.05 4.07
N ALA A 127 0.89 -8.26 4.48
CA ALA A 127 0.04 -9.20 5.20
C ALA A 127 0.37 -9.17 6.69
N ARG A 128 -0.66 -9.30 7.54
CA ARG A 128 -0.55 -9.44 8.99
C ARG A 128 0.39 -10.59 9.36
N ALA A 129 1.12 -10.45 10.45
CA ALA A 129 1.90 -11.54 11.02
C ALA A 129 1.02 -12.78 11.24
N GLY A 130 1.52 -13.96 10.87
CA GLY A 130 0.74 -15.21 10.93
C GLY A 130 -0.09 -15.53 9.68
N SER A 131 -0.38 -14.55 8.82
CA SER A 131 -1.13 -14.76 7.57
C SER A 131 -0.28 -14.68 6.31
N ARG A 132 1.03 -14.55 6.45
CA ARG A 132 1.99 -14.43 5.33
C ARG A 132 2.05 -15.71 4.48
N ARG A 133 2.59 -15.60 3.25
CA ARG A 133 2.75 -16.71 2.28
C ARG A 133 1.45 -17.40 1.85
N ARG A 134 0.33 -16.69 1.94
CA ARG A 134 -1.01 -17.13 1.51
C ARG A 134 -1.54 -16.35 0.29
N GLY A 135 -0.66 -15.74 -0.50
CA GLY A 135 -1.06 -14.99 -1.71
C GLY A 135 -1.67 -13.61 -1.45
N ILE A 136 -1.80 -13.17 -0.18
CA ILE A 136 -2.50 -11.93 0.20
C ILE A 136 -1.90 -10.71 -0.51
N GLY A 137 -0.57 -10.58 -0.58
CA GLY A 137 0.08 -9.46 -1.27
C GLY A 137 -0.22 -9.43 -2.76
N TYR A 138 -0.29 -10.58 -3.42
CA TYR A 138 -0.66 -10.71 -4.83
C TYR A 138 -2.11 -10.29 -5.08
N ALA A 139 -3.03 -10.70 -4.21
CA ALA A 139 -4.43 -10.31 -4.28
C ALA A 139 -4.61 -8.80 -4.08
N LEU A 140 -3.91 -8.21 -3.09
CA LEU A 140 -3.92 -6.77 -2.84
C LEU A 140 -3.34 -5.97 -4.01
N ALA A 141 -2.24 -6.43 -4.62
CA ALA A 141 -1.65 -5.75 -5.78
C ALA A 141 -2.59 -5.76 -6.98
N ARG A 142 -3.25 -6.88 -7.26
CA ARG A 142 -4.26 -7.00 -8.32
C ARG A 142 -5.46 -6.11 -8.04
N ALA A 143 -6.01 -6.17 -6.83
CA ALA A 143 -7.14 -5.32 -6.43
C ALA A 143 -6.79 -3.83 -6.49
N ALA A 144 -5.54 -3.43 -6.22
CA ALA A 144 -5.10 -2.05 -6.35
C ALA A 144 -5.12 -1.56 -7.81
N VAL A 145 -4.82 -2.44 -8.78
CA VAL A 145 -4.95 -2.13 -10.22
C VAL A 145 -6.40 -1.86 -10.59
N ASP A 146 -7.31 -2.77 -10.22
CA ASP A 146 -8.73 -2.65 -10.51
C ASP A 146 -9.32 -1.40 -9.83
N PHE A 147 -9.00 -1.20 -8.56
CA PHE A 147 -9.45 -0.06 -7.76
C PHE A 147 -9.02 1.30 -8.34
N ALA A 148 -7.77 1.42 -8.79
CA ALA A 148 -7.28 2.66 -9.41
C ALA A 148 -7.96 2.91 -10.76
N ARG A 149 -8.11 1.86 -11.59
CA ARG A 149 -8.79 1.94 -12.89
C ARG A 149 -10.26 2.37 -12.75
N GLU A 150 -11.01 1.75 -11.85
CA GLU A 150 -12.42 2.07 -11.57
C GLU A 150 -12.63 3.51 -11.09
N ARG A 151 -11.60 4.10 -10.48
CA ARG A 151 -11.61 5.50 -10.03
C ARG A 151 -11.05 6.49 -11.05
N GLY A 152 -10.83 6.05 -12.30
CA GLY A 152 -10.43 6.90 -13.41
C GLY A 152 -8.95 7.29 -13.38
N ALA A 153 -8.10 6.54 -12.68
CA ALA A 153 -6.66 6.73 -12.78
C ALA A 153 -6.21 6.50 -14.23
N ARG A 154 -5.27 7.33 -14.72
CA ARG A 154 -4.61 7.13 -16.02
C ARG A 154 -3.50 6.06 -15.93
N ALA A 155 -2.90 5.95 -14.76
CA ALA A 155 -1.86 4.96 -14.50
C ALA A 155 -1.76 4.63 -13.01
N LEU A 156 -1.24 3.43 -12.71
CA LEU A 156 -0.85 3.04 -11.37
C LEU A 156 0.65 2.74 -11.33
N GLU A 157 1.33 3.28 -10.33
CA GLU A 157 2.75 3.01 -10.04
C GLU A 157 2.93 2.27 -8.72
N ALA A 158 3.99 1.49 -8.66
CA ALA A 158 4.50 0.89 -7.43
C ALA A 158 6.02 0.98 -7.41
N TYR A 159 6.61 0.95 -6.21
CA TYR A 159 8.04 1.16 -6.00
C TYR A 159 8.66 0.00 -5.22
N PRO A 160 8.55 -1.25 -5.73
CA PRO A 160 8.94 -2.43 -4.98
C PRO A 160 10.44 -2.56 -4.76
N LEU A 161 10.76 -3.41 -3.80
CA LEU A 161 12.10 -3.88 -3.56
C LEU A 161 12.46 -4.99 -4.54
N LEU A 162 13.70 -4.98 -5.03
CA LEU A 162 14.32 -6.13 -5.66
C LEU A 162 14.85 -7.05 -4.56
N THR A 163 14.38 -8.28 -4.56
CA THR A 163 14.79 -9.29 -3.58
C THR A 163 15.61 -10.38 -4.28
N LYS A 164 16.73 -10.79 -3.68
CA LYS A 164 17.56 -11.91 -4.13
C LYS A 164 17.64 -12.95 -3.01
N PRO A 165 17.82 -14.23 -3.34
CA PRO A 165 18.12 -15.22 -2.32
C PRO A 165 19.36 -14.80 -1.50
N GLY A 166 19.25 -14.84 -0.16
CA GLY A 166 20.33 -14.46 0.75
C GLY A 166 20.37 -12.97 1.13
N ASP A 167 19.48 -12.12 0.56
CA ASP A 167 19.37 -10.72 1.01
C ASP A 167 18.84 -10.67 2.46
N ASP A 168 19.54 -9.91 3.31
CA ASP A 168 19.02 -9.54 4.64
C ASP A 168 18.03 -8.37 4.49
N ILE A 169 16.75 -8.70 4.41
CA ILE A 169 15.66 -7.75 4.19
C ILE A 169 14.66 -7.86 5.34
N THR A 170 14.47 -6.75 6.02
CA THR A 170 13.49 -6.67 7.10
C THR A 170 12.06 -6.64 6.55
N TRP A 171 11.09 -7.10 7.34
CA TRP A 171 9.68 -7.01 6.98
C TRP A 171 9.21 -5.56 6.77
N GLY A 172 9.81 -4.60 7.47
CA GLY A 172 9.52 -3.18 7.28
C GLY A 172 9.94 -2.66 5.91
N GLU A 173 11.05 -3.15 5.36
CA GLU A 173 11.49 -2.83 4.00
C GLU A 173 10.58 -3.45 2.94
N LEU A 174 10.07 -4.67 3.19
CA LEU A 174 9.14 -5.37 2.29
C LEU A 174 7.74 -4.76 2.20
N ASN A 175 7.39 -3.83 3.08
CA ASN A 175 6.09 -3.15 3.03
C ASN A 175 5.86 -2.34 1.73
N VAL A 176 6.87 -2.14 0.91
CA VAL A 176 6.73 -1.57 -0.45
C VAL A 176 6.39 -2.63 -1.52
N GLY A 177 6.28 -3.90 -1.12
CA GLY A 177 6.06 -5.04 -2.00
C GLY A 177 7.30 -5.53 -2.74
N THR A 178 7.13 -6.61 -3.48
CA THR A 178 8.16 -7.20 -4.33
C THR A 178 7.86 -6.98 -5.81
N ARG A 179 8.90 -7.00 -6.64
CA ARG A 179 8.76 -6.89 -8.10
C ARG A 179 7.80 -7.95 -8.66
N SER A 180 7.99 -9.22 -8.31
CA SER A 180 7.17 -10.34 -8.80
C SER A 180 5.68 -10.20 -8.49
N MET A 181 5.35 -9.59 -7.35
CA MET A 181 3.96 -9.34 -6.96
C MET A 181 3.27 -8.34 -7.91
N PHE A 182 3.96 -7.26 -8.28
CA PHE A 182 3.42 -6.26 -9.19
C PHE A 182 3.47 -6.70 -10.66
N GLU A 183 4.48 -7.49 -11.06
CA GLU A 183 4.48 -8.14 -12.39
C GLU A 183 3.26 -9.06 -12.55
N ALA A 184 2.93 -9.85 -11.55
CA ALA A 184 1.73 -10.71 -11.55
C ALA A 184 0.42 -9.91 -11.57
N ALA A 185 0.44 -8.64 -11.14
CA ALA A 185 -0.69 -7.72 -11.24
C ALA A 185 -0.72 -6.93 -12.57
N GLY A 186 0.23 -7.19 -13.49
CA GLY A 186 0.28 -6.58 -14.82
C GLY A 186 1.11 -5.30 -14.92
N LEU A 187 1.82 -4.88 -13.87
CA LEU A 187 2.72 -3.74 -13.94
C LEU A 187 4.05 -4.13 -14.61
N ALA A 188 4.55 -3.28 -15.50
CA ALA A 188 5.86 -3.42 -16.10
C ALA A 188 6.89 -2.50 -15.42
N GLN A 189 8.16 -2.90 -15.42
CA GLN A 189 9.24 -2.05 -14.94
C GLN A 189 9.50 -0.91 -15.94
N VAL A 190 9.40 0.33 -15.47
CA VAL A 190 9.64 1.54 -16.28
C VAL A 190 10.92 2.28 -15.90
N SER A 191 11.47 2.03 -14.70
CA SER A 191 12.71 2.65 -14.25
C SER A 191 13.41 1.81 -13.18
N HIS A 192 14.74 1.98 -13.06
CA HIS A 192 15.59 1.35 -12.06
C HIS A 192 16.45 2.41 -11.35
N PRO A 193 15.84 3.22 -10.46
CA PRO A 193 16.50 4.37 -9.85
C PRO A 193 17.61 4.04 -8.86
N THR A 194 17.58 2.86 -8.24
CA THR A 194 18.60 2.42 -7.26
C THR A 194 18.87 0.92 -7.40
N LYS A 195 20.02 0.45 -6.87
CA LYS A 195 20.38 -0.98 -6.92
C LYS A 195 19.32 -1.92 -6.33
N ARG A 196 18.46 -1.43 -5.40
CA ARG A 196 17.47 -2.24 -4.66
C ARG A 196 16.02 -1.89 -4.99
N ARG A 197 15.74 -0.85 -5.79
CA ARG A 197 14.38 -0.36 -6.05
C ARG A 197 14.15 -0.14 -7.53
N VAL A 198 12.98 -0.53 -7.98
CA VAL A 198 12.47 -0.25 -9.33
C VAL A 198 11.18 0.55 -9.26
N VAL A 199 10.82 1.19 -10.36
CA VAL A 199 9.49 1.75 -10.58
C VAL A 199 8.75 0.82 -11.51
N MET A 200 7.61 0.33 -11.05
CA MET A 200 6.67 -0.48 -11.82
C MET A 200 5.46 0.37 -12.18
N ARG A 201 4.90 0.20 -13.38
CA ARG A 201 3.76 0.99 -13.86
C ARG A 201 2.86 0.17 -14.76
N ILE A 202 1.57 0.46 -14.70
CA ILE A 202 0.56 0.09 -15.68
C ILE A 202 -0.21 1.35 -16.07
N ASP A 203 -0.38 1.58 -17.38
CA ASP A 203 -1.24 2.64 -17.92
C ASP A 203 -2.61 2.05 -18.28
N PHE A 204 -3.69 2.83 -18.12
CA PHE A 204 -5.08 2.41 -18.31
C PHE A 204 -5.70 3.01 -19.54
#